data_d2f0a5e641350d06174a62c8023e41f7
#
_entry.id   d2f0a5e641350d06174a62c8023e41f7
#
_cell.length_a   1.000
_cell.length_b   1.000
_cell.length_c   1.000
_cell.angle_alpha   90.00
_cell.angle_beta   90.00
_cell.angle_gamma   90.00
#
_symmetry.space_group_name_H-M   'P 1'
#
loop_
_entity.id
_entity.type
_entity.pdbx_description
1 polymer ?
#
loop_
_entity_poly.entity_id
_entity_poly.type
_entity_poly.pdbx_seq_one_letter_code
_entity_poly.pdbx_strand_id
1 'polypeptide(L)'
;MKKYVQLLIVVGLLLMGATGSWSQVKDIKWGTSAVGSSGYRALVNLTALLNREMPDYRFTALPMPGAIVSVKGYAMGKLDACYGADSAFYELASNINRFKGFKAKMKRQPVQSFWTFTVEVGVGIHSRDRGKYRQWRDLSGKRVFTGPLPWDVRAQLERAFQTLGVKHKYVEVDLATVGSLLEQGRIDGFITYTNAEATTAPWIIETSLVTDFAILNPSEQEVKILKQTGFSITEVDPKIFKKSVYVDKVLYLPFYYGFNIGLDMPEADVYRMLNIIEKKAAELAKSDAGFAQIKADMAAMQRKGVEAAIEYVPVHPGLAKWMREKGIWDSKWDSRIAK
;
A
#
# COMPACT_ATOMS: atom_id res chain seq x y z
N MET A 1 -46.15 2.46 57.44
CA MET A 1 -46.13 2.01 56.02
C MET A 1 -45.86 3.11 55.00
N LYS A 2 -46.41 4.30 55.10
CA LYS A 2 -46.16 5.39 54.10
C LYS A 2 -44.71 5.87 53.95
N LYS A 3 -43.87 5.86 55.02
CA LYS A 3 -42.47 6.28 54.99
C LYS A 3 -41.53 5.30 54.25
N TYR A 4 -41.82 4.00 54.25
CA TYR A 4 -41.02 2.99 53.53
C TYR A 4 -41.32 2.93 52.06
N VAL A 5 -42.53 3.32 51.63
CA VAL A 5 -42.88 3.42 50.18
C VAL A 5 -42.16 4.58 49.51
N GLN A 6 -41.97 5.70 50.20
CA GLN A 6 -41.21 6.83 49.62
C GLN A 6 -39.71 6.56 49.51
N LEU A 7 -39.11 5.77 50.42
CA LEU A 7 -37.69 5.39 50.35
C LEU A 7 -37.40 4.43 49.19
N LEU A 8 -38.32 3.50 48.88
CA LEU A 8 -38.20 2.56 47.77
C LEU A 8 -38.33 3.24 46.39
N ILE A 9 -39.13 4.31 46.25
CA ILE A 9 -39.26 5.07 45.03
C ILE A 9 -38.00 5.90 44.75
N VAL A 10 -37.35 6.47 45.76
CA VAL A 10 -36.10 7.25 45.59
C VAL A 10 -34.93 6.35 45.24
N VAL A 11 -34.82 5.15 45.80
CA VAL A 11 -33.78 4.17 45.45
C VAL A 11 -33.99 3.58 44.06
N GLY A 12 -35.25 3.38 43.64
CA GLY A 12 -35.58 2.93 42.28
C GLY A 12 -35.24 3.96 41.17
N LEU A 13 -35.39 5.28 41.44
CA LEU A 13 -35.05 6.36 40.55
C LEU A 13 -33.53 6.59 40.44
N LEU A 14 -32.76 6.30 41.49
CA LEU A 14 -31.28 6.39 41.45
C LEU A 14 -30.63 5.23 40.68
N LEU A 15 -31.30 4.08 40.54
CA LEU A 15 -30.81 2.94 39.74
C LEU A 15 -31.15 3.04 38.27
N MET A 16 -32.07 3.90 37.84
CA MET A 16 -32.38 4.12 36.44
C MET A 16 -31.46 5.14 35.71
N GLY A 17 -30.58 5.82 36.47
CA GLY A 17 -29.64 6.81 35.89
C GLY A 17 -28.30 6.27 35.38
N ALA A 18 -28.02 4.98 35.54
CA ALA A 18 -26.74 4.38 35.17
C ALA A 18 -26.85 3.42 33.97
N THR A 19 -27.67 3.74 32.96
CA THR A 19 -27.49 3.15 31.64
C THR A 19 -26.29 3.80 30.99
N GLY A 20 -25.11 3.39 31.41
CA GLY A 20 -23.89 3.68 30.67
C GLY A 20 -24.16 3.23 29.23
N SER A 21 -24.24 4.18 28.32
CA SER A 21 -24.31 3.93 26.89
C SER A 21 -23.03 3.19 26.53
N TRP A 22 -23.04 1.86 26.56
CA TRP A 22 -21.96 1.06 26.01
C TRP A 22 -21.90 1.41 24.54
N SER A 23 -21.00 2.33 24.17
CA SER A 23 -20.76 2.62 22.77
C SER A 23 -20.40 1.31 22.10
N GLN A 24 -21.25 0.87 21.18
CA GLN A 24 -20.98 -0.36 20.43
C GLN A 24 -19.67 -0.19 19.68
N VAL A 25 -18.72 -1.10 19.92
CA VAL A 25 -17.44 -1.14 19.19
C VAL A 25 -17.73 -1.27 17.70
N LYS A 26 -17.18 -0.36 16.92
CA LYS A 26 -17.38 -0.33 15.46
C LYS A 26 -16.36 -1.22 14.76
N ASP A 27 -16.83 -2.23 14.03
CA ASP A 27 -15.98 -3.11 13.23
C ASP A 27 -15.54 -2.43 11.94
N ILE A 28 -14.24 -2.48 11.65
CA ILE A 28 -13.63 -2.00 10.40
C ILE A 28 -12.93 -3.17 9.71
N LYS A 29 -13.52 -3.64 8.62
CA LYS A 29 -12.95 -4.68 7.75
C LYS A 29 -12.02 -4.03 6.73
N TRP A 30 -10.73 -4.15 6.95
CA TRP A 30 -9.71 -3.52 6.12
C TRP A 30 -9.07 -4.51 5.15
N GLY A 31 -9.44 -4.45 3.88
CA GLY A 31 -8.82 -5.29 2.85
C GLY A 31 -7.41 -4.82 2.51
N THR A 32 -6.51 -5.77 2.23
CA THR A 32 -5.13 -5.47 1.84
C THR A 32 -4.68 -6.30 0.64
N SER A 33 -3.52 -6.92 0.70
CA SER A 33 -2.94 -7.78 -0.34
C SER A 33 -2.79 -9.22 0.17
N ALA A 34 -2.13 -10.09 -0.58
CA ALA A 34 -1.95 -11.50 -0.22
C ALA A 34 -1.10 -11.67 1.04
N VAL A 35 -1.34 -12.75 1.78
CA VAL A 35 -0.45 -13.21 2.85
C VAL A 35 0.97 -13.37 2.28
N GLY A 36 1.99 -12.93 3.03
CA GLY A 36 3.38 -12.88 2.55
C GLY A 36 3.77 -11.61 1.80
N SER A 37 2.80 -10.75 1.42
CA SER A 37 3.11 -9.43 0.88
C SER A 37 3.48 -8.43 1.97
N SER A 38 4.27 -7.42 1.60
CA SER A 38 4.61 -6.32 2.53
C SER A 38 3.37 -5.54 2.96
N GLY A 39 2.38 -5.33 2.08
CA GLY A 39 1.15 -4.62 2.41
C GLY A 39 0.30 -5.35 3.46
N TYR A 40 0.21 -6.69 3.40
CA TYR A 40 -0.49 -7.46 4.44
C TYR A 40 0.23 -7.35 5.80
N ARG A 41 1.56 -7.54 5.79
CA ARG A 41 2.38 -7.43 7.01
C ARG A 41 2.25 -6.04 7.65
N ALA A 42 2.36 -4.98 6.86
CA ALA A 42 2.23 -3.61 7.34
C ALA A 42 0.83 -3.35 7.94
N LEU A 43 -0.26 -3.78 7.26
CA LEU A 43 -1.61 -3.58 7.79
C LEU A 43 -1.85 -4.34 9.10
N VAL A 44 -1.31 -5.55 9.26
CA VAL A 44 -1.41 -6.30 10.53
C VAL A 44 -0.78 -5.50 11.68
N ASN A 45 0.41 -4.92 11.47
CA ASN A 45 1.06 -4.08 12.48
C ASN A 45 0.26 -2.78 12.75
N LEU A 46 -0.26 -2.14 11.71
CA LEU A 46 -1.08 -0.93 11.85
C LEU A 46 -2.37 -1.21 12.63
N THR A 47 -3.10 -2.28 12.27
CA THR A 47 -4.35 -2.63 12.96
C THR A 47 -4.11 -3.06 14.41
N ALA A 48 -3.01 -3.71 14.72
CA ALA A 48 -2.62 -4.02 16.09
C ALA A 48 -2.41 -2.74 16.92
N LEU A 49 -1.73 -1.74 16.37
CA LEU A 49 -1.58 -0.43 17.01
C LEU A 49 -2.94 0.24 17.20
N LEU A 50 -3.74 0.35 16.16
CA LEU A 50 -5.02 1.06 16.20
C LEU A 50 -6.02 0.40 17.15
N ASN A 51 -6.08 -0.93 17.22
CA ASN A 51 -6.92 -1.65 18.18
C ASN A 51 -6.56 -1.35 19.65
N ARG A 52 -5.29 -1.06 19.93
CA ARG A 52 -4.84 -0.67 21.26
C ARG A 52 -5.17 0.78 21.59
N GLU A 53 -4.99 1.68 20.61
CA GLU A 53 -5.08 3.13 20.81
C GLU A 53 -6.49 3.70 20.57
N MET A 54 -7.38 2.93 19.89
CA MET A 54 -8.75 3.32 19.54
C MET A 54 -9.74 2.22 19.96
N PRO A 55 -9.99 2.01 21.27
CA PRO A 55 -10.80 0.88 21.77
C PRO A 55 -12.29 0.92 21.39
N ASP A 56 -12.77 2.05 20.89
CA ASP A 56 -14.10 2.22 20.30
C ASP A 56 -14.23 1.66 18.87
N TYR A 57 -13.12 1.19 18.29
CA TYR A 57 -13.04 0.51 17.01
C TYR A 57 -12.40 -0.87 17.14
N ARG A 58 -12.77 -1.78 16.23
CA ARG A 58 -12.08 -3.06 16.01
C ARG A 58 -11.66 -3.17 14.56
N PHE A 59 -10.37 -2.96 14.31
CA PHE A 59 -9.78 -3.05 12.97
C PHE A 59 -9.32 -4.47 12.68
N THR A 60 -9.77 -5.02 11.55
CA THR A 60 -9.42 -6.37 11.12
C THR A 60 -8.72 -6.31 9.75
N ALA A 61 -7.46 -6.71 9.70
CA ALA A 61 -6.72 -6.86 8.43
C ALA A 61 -7.19 -8.12 7.70
N LEU A 62 -7.75 -7.96 6.50
CA LEU A 62 -8.25 -9.05 5.67
C LEU A 62 -7.32 -9.24 4.45
N PRO A 63 -6.71 -10.43 4.32
CA PRO A 63 -5.88 -10.73 3.14
C PRO A 63 -6.77 -10.85 1.89
N MET A 64 -6.29 -10.29 0.78
CA MET A 64 -6.91 -10.34 -0.54
C MET A 64 -5.88 -10.87 -1.56
N PRO A 65 -6.31 -11.41 -2.70
CA PRO A 65 -5.38 -11.85 -3.76
C PRO A 65 -4.44 -10.74 -4.27
N GLY A 66 -4.79 -9.48 -4.05
CA GLY A 66 -3.99 -8.30 -4.39
C GLY A 66 -4.69 -7.02 -3.97
N ALA A 67 -3.95 -5.92 -3.88
CA ALA A 67 -4.47 -4.61 -3.44
C ALA A 67 -5.65 -4.13 -4.30
N ILE A 68 -5.62 -4.36 -5.60
CA ILE A 68 -6.73 -4.04 -6.52
C ILE A 68 -8.05 -4.68 -6.11
N VAL A 69 -8.01 -5.89 -5.51
CA VAL A 69 -9.21 -6.60 -5.05
C VAL A 69 -9.77 -5.93 -3.80
N SER A 70 -8.91 -5.39 -2.93
CA SER A 70 -9.36 -4.62 -1.76
C SER A 70 -10.03 -3.30 -2.18
N VAL A 71 -9.46 -2.57 -3.14
CA VAL A 71 -10.07 -1.34 -3.70
C VAL A 71 -11.45 -1.64 -4.31
N LYS A 72 -11.56 -2.70 -5.11
CA LYS A 72 -12.84 -3.15 -5.67
C LYS A 72 -13.83 -3.58 -4.58
N GLY A 73 -13.36 -4.31 -3.56
CA GLY A 73 -14.18 -4.74 -2.42
C GLY A 73 -14.75 -3.55 -1.65
N TYR A 74 -13.93 -2.55 -1.37
CA TYR A 74 -14.39 -1.30 -0.78
C TYR A 74 -15.43 -0.58 -1.67
N ALA A 75 -15.10 -0.36 -2.93
CA ALA A 75 -15.98 0.35 -3.85
C ALA A 75 -17.35 -0.35 -4.06
N MET A 76 -17.41 -1.68 -3.90
CA MET A 76 -18.67 -2.46 -3.91
C MET A 76 -19.39 -2.49 -2.56
N GLY A 77 -18.85 -1.88 -1.49
CA GLY A 77 -19.42 -1.89 -0.14
C GLY A 77 -19.25 -3.21 0.61
N LYS A 78 -18.25 -4.03 0.26
CA LYS A 78 -17.93 -5.30 0.93
C LYS A 78 -16.89 -5.16 2.03
N LEU A 79 -16.12 -4.08 2.01
CA LEU A 79 -15.05 -3.73 2.94
C LEU A 79 -15.25 -2.28 3.40
N ASP A 80 -14.81 -1.94 4.60
CA ASP A 80 -14.92 -0.59 5.17
C ASP A 80 -13.71 0.27 4.83
N ALA A 81 -12.60 -0.38 4.49
CA ALA A 81 -11.35 0.25 4.12
C ALA A 81 -10.59 -0.60 3.10
N CYS A 82 -9.67 0.04 2.36
CA CYS A 82 -8.88 -0.62 1.31
C CYS A 82 -7.40 -0.24 1.40
N TYR A 83 -6.59 -1.05 0.77
CA TYR A 83 -5.20 -0.83 0.47
C TYR A 83 -5.07 -0.56 -1.02
N GLY A 84 -4.64 0.62 -1.42
CA GLY A 84 -4.64 1.02 -2.81
C GLY A 84 -3.43 1.87 -3.19
N ALA A 85 -2.98 1.69 -4.44
CA ALA A 85 -1.93 2.49 -5.05
C ALA A 85 -2.52 3.70 -5.78
N ASP A 86 -1.72 4.78 -5.93
CA ASP A 86 -2.04 5.92 -6.79
C ASP A 86 -2.34 5.50 -8.23
N SER A 87 -1.55 4.56 -8.77
CA SER A 87 -1.77 3.97 -10.09
C SER A 87 -3.10 3.23 -10.22
N ALA A 88 -3.55 2.54 -9.16
CA ALA A 88 -4.86 1.88 -9.14
C ALA A 88 -6.00 2.91 -9.14
N PHE A 89 -5.84 4.02 -8.44
CA PHE A 89 -6.82 5.11 -8.44
C PHE A 89 -6.91 5.81 -9.80
N TYR A 90 -5.78 5.99 -10.49
CA TYR A 90 -5.75 6.44 -11.88
C TYR A 90 -6.54 5.50 -12.81
N GLU A 91 -6.27 4.19 -12.76
CA GLU A 91 -7.00 3.21 -13.58
C GLU A 91 -8.50 3.19 -13.27
N LEU A 92 -8.89 3.32 -11.99
CA LEU A 92 -10.29 3.42 -11.56
C LEU A 92 -10.95 4.67 -12.14
N ALA A 93 -10.33 5.84 -11.96
CA ALA A 93 -10.87 7.11 -12.44
C ALA A 93 -11.00 7.14 -13.95
N SER A 94 -10.04 6.57 -14.67
CA SER A 94 -10.01 6.49 -16.13
C SER A 94 -10.83 5.33 -16.70
N ASN A 95 -11.34 4.41 -15.85
CA ASN A 95 -12.10 3.21 -16.25
C ASN A 95 -11.35 2.32 -17.26
N ILE A 96 -10.05 2.13 -17.06
CA ILE A 96 -9.16 1.38 -17.96
C ILE A 96 -8.54 0.16 -17.28
N ASN A 97 -7.87 -0.66 -18.04
CA ASN A 97 -7.06 -1.81 -17.58
C ASN A 97 -7.87 -2.69 -16.61
N ARG A 98 -7.35 -2.87 -15.40
CA ARG A 98 -7.93 -3.73 -14.36
C ARG A 98 -9.29 -3.23 -13.83
N PHE A 99 -9.65 -1.97 -14.12
CA PHE A 99 -10.95 -1.36 -13.75
C PHE A 99 -11.88 -1.12 -14.94
N LYS A 100 -11.55 -1.58 -16.14
CA LYS A 100 -12.40 -1.42 -17.32
C LYS A 100 -13.81 -1.99 -17.06
N GLY A 101 -14.84 -1.15 -17.20
CA GLY A 101 -16.25 -1.50 -16.94
C GLY A 101 -16.62 -1.65 -15.47
N PHE A 102 -15.69 -1.40 -14.53
CA PHE A 102 -15.95 -1.59 -13.11
C PHE A 102 -16.81 -0.47 -12.48
N LYS A 103 -16.76 0.75 -13.03
CA LYS A 103 -17.53 1.89 -12.49
C LYS A 103 -19.02 1.60 -12.32
N ALA A 104 -19.61 0.81 -13.23
CA ALA A 104 -21.02 0.41 -13.14
C ALA A 104 -21.38 -0.46 -11.93
N LYS A 105 -20.38 -1.05 -11.27
CA LYS A 105 -20.53 -1.91 -10.08
C LYS A 105 -20.25 -1.17 -8.77
N MET A 106 -19.81 0.09 -8.84
CA MET A 106 -19.45 0.86 -7.65
C MET A 106 -20.71 1.32 -6.91
N LYS A 107 -20.68 1.19 -5.59
CA LYS A 107 -21.69 1.71 -4.65
C LYS A 107 -21.17 2.94 -3.92
N ARG A 108 -19.85 3.09 -3.81
CA ARG A 108 -19.19 4.22 -3.16
C ARG A 108 -17.83 4.50 -3.79
N GLN A 109 -17.41 5.76 -3.71
CA GLN A 109 -16.11 6.23 -4.20
C GLN A 109 -15.03 5.95 -3.16
N PRO A 110 -13.89 5.37 -3.51
CA PRO A 110 -12.71 5.38 -2.65
C PRO A 110 -12.26 6.82 -2.34
N VAL A 111 -11.68 7.00 -1.16
CA VAL A 111 -11.13 8.29 -0.71
C VAL A 111 -9.72 8.10 -0.18
N GLN A 112 -8.90 9.14 -0.27
CA GLN A 112 -7.56 9.16 0.30
C GLN A 112 -7.67 9.51 1.79
N SER A 113 -7.22 8.65 2.69
CA SER A 113 -7.26 8.93 4.13
C SER A 113 -5.93 8.73 4.85
N PHE A 114 -5.03 7.90 4.31
CA PHE A 114 -3.69 7.70 4.86
C PHE A 114 -2.75 7.08 3.82
N TRP A 115 -1.67 7.79 3.50
CA TRP A 115 -0.56 7.31 2.67
C TRP A 115 0.57 6.79 3.55
N THR A 116 1.04 5.59 3.27
CA THR A 116 1.91 4.87 4.20
C THR A 116 3.36 4.83 3.73
N PHE A 117 3.58 4.45 2.46
CA PHE A 117 4.91 4.25 1.90
C PHE A 117 4.89 4.27 0.38
N THR A 118 6.07 4.40 -0.20
CA THR A 118 6.32 4.07 -1.60
C THR A 118 6.61 2.58 -1.75
N VAL A 119 6.28 2.05 -2.93
CA VAL A 119 6.79 0.75 -3.39
C VAL A 119 7.65 1.02 -4.61
N GLU A 120 8.87 0.54 -4.58
CA GLU A 120 9.86 0.73 -5.62
C GLU A 120 10.07 -0.58 -6.37
N VAL A 121 9.83 -0.57 -7.69
CA VAL A 121 9.78 -1.78 -8.53
C VAL A 121 10.96 -1.85 -9.49
N GLY A 122 11.52 -3.01 -9.64
CA GLY A 122 12.57 -3.33 -10.60
C GLY A 122 12.64 -4.81 -10.96
N VAL A 123 13.78 -5.24 -11.43
CA VAL A 123 14.00 -6.57 -11.99
C VAL A 123 15.20 -7.25 -11.36
N GLY A 124 15.02 -8.53 -11.01
CA GLY A 124 16.10 -9.45 -10.64
C GLY A 124 16.34 -10.48 -11.74
N ILE A 125 17.58 -10.88 -11.90
CA ILE A 125 18.05 -11.96 -12.78
C ILE A 125 18.95 -12.90 -11.98
N HIS A 126 19.22 -14.11 -12.48
CA HIS A 126 20.23 -14.94 -11.86
C HIS A 126 21.62 -14.30 -11.95
N SER A 127 22.42 -14.35 -10.88
CA SER A 127 23.73 -13.67 -10.80
C SER A 127 24.71 -14.14 -11.90
N ARG A 128 24.62 -15.40 -12.36
CA ARG A 128 25.43 -15.92 -13.49
C ARG A 128 25.13 -15.24 -14.83
N ASP A 129 23.93 -14.66 -14.99
CA ASP A 129 23.48 -14.03 -16.25
C ASP A 129 23.82 -12.53 -16.33
N ARG A 130 24.56 -11.96 -15.37
CA ARG A 130 24.96 -10.53 -15.34
C ARG A 130 25.73 -10.07 -16.58
N GLY A 131 26.52 -10.96 -17.17
CA GLY A 131 27.25 -10.67 -18.42
C GLY A 131 26.36 -10.68 -19.65
N LYS A 132 25.21 -11.39 -19.57
CA LYS A 132 24.27 -11.62 -20.66
C LYS A 132 23.19 -10.53 -20.73
N TYR A 133 22.69 -10.12 -19.57
CA TYR A 133 21.68 -9.07 -19.45
C TYR A 133 22.29 -7.84 -18.78
N ARG A 134 22.24 -6.69 -19.44
CA ARG A 134 22.83 -5.43 -18.97
C ARG A 134 21.82 -4.31 -18.80
N GLN A 135 20.62 -4.49 -19.35
CA GLN A 135 19.52 -3.52 -19.33
C GLN A 135 18.18 -4.25 -19.47
N TRP A 136 17.08 -3.57 -19.21
CA TRP A 136 15.75 -4.18 -19.26
C TRP A 136 15.35 -4.68 -20.66
N ARG A 137 15.78 -3.99 -21.73
CA ARG A 137 15.52 -4.40 -23.12
C ARG A 137 16.11 -5.74 -23.49
N ASP A 138 17.15 -6.19 -22.80
CA ASP A 138 17.76 -7.50 -23.03
C ASP A 138 16.83 -8.65 -22.62
N LEU A 139 15.76 -8.35 -21.87
CA LEU A 139 14.72 -9.30 -21.50
C LEU A 139 13.66 -9.51 -22.61
N SER A 140 13.77 -8.85 -23.78
CA SER A 140 12.86 -9.10 -24.90
C SER A 140 12.98 -10.55 -25.37
N GLY A 141 11.82 -11.23 -25.50
CA GLY A 141 11.72 -12.65 -25.83
C GLY A 141 12.06 -13.60 -24.68
N LYS A 142 12.47 -13.11 -23.50
CA LYS A 142 12.82 -13.91 -22.32
C LYS A 142 11.60 -14.22 -21.44
N ARG A 143 11.69 -15.27 -20.64
CA ARG A 143 10.65 -15.68 -19.69
C ARG A 143 10.81 -14.87 -18.41
N VAL A 144 9.88 -13.96 -18.16
CA VAL A 144 9.94 -13.08 -16.99
C VAL A 144 8.67 -13.22 -16.16
N PHE A 145 8.85 -13.44 -14.87
CA PHE A 145 7.80 -13.32 -13.89
C PHE A 145 7.72 -11.86 -13.41
N THR A 146 6.78 -11.11 -13.96
CA THR A 146 6.58 -9.69 -13.61
C THR A 146 5.67 -9.49 -12.40
N GLY A 147 5.35 -10.56 -11.67
CA GLY A 147 4.46 -10.59 -10.51
C GLY A 147 3.09 -11.18 -10.81
N PRO A 148 2.31 -11.54 -9.78
CA PRO A 148 0.96 -12.07 -9.94
C PRO A 148 0.02 -11.12 -10.67
N LEU A 149 -0.91 -11.65 -11.46
CA LEU A 149 -1.83 -10.89 -12.31
C LEU A 149 -2.54 -9.69 -11.64
N PRO A 150 -3.06 -9.79 -10.39
CA PRO A 150 -3.80 -8.68 -9.78
C PRO A 150 -2.91 -7.63 -9.10
N TRP A 151 -1.58 -7.79 -9.11
CA TRP A 151 -0.69 -6.94 -8.34
C TRP A 151 -0.34 -5.63 -9.06
N ASP A 152 -0.31 -4.52 -8.29
CA ASP A 152 0.07 -3.20 -8.80
C ASP A 152 1.55 -3.13 -9.19
N VAL A 153 2.44 -3.81 -8.44
CA VAL A 153 3.87 -3.91 -8.79
C VAL A 153 4.07 -4.51 -10.18
N ARG A 154 3.26 -5.54 -10.54
CA ARG A 154 3.24 -6.07 -11.90
C ARG A 154 2.80 -5.01 -12.90
N ALA A 155 1.65 -4.37 -12.65
CA ALA A 155 1.11 -3.37 -13.56
C ALA A 155 2.11 -2.22 -13.81
N GLN A 156 2.86 -1.82 -12.79
CA GLN A 156 3.90 -0.80 -12.89
C GLN A 156 5.06 -1.26 -13.78
N LEU A 157 5.58 -2.48 -13.55
CA LEU A 157 6.69 -3.03 -14.35
C LEU A 157 6.28 -3.29 -15.80
N GLU A 158 5.09 -3.85 -16.02
CA GLU A 158 4.55 -4.10 -17.38
C GLU A 158 4.36 -2.79 -18.17
N ARG A 159 3.88 -1.73 -17.53
CA ARG A 159 3.78 -0.40 -18.13
C ARG A 159 5.15 0.15 -18.54
N ALA A 160 6.16 -0.02 -17.68
CA ALA A 160 7.52 0.39 -17.99
C ALA A 160 8.11 -0.43 -19.16
N PHE A 161 7.92 -1.75 -19.14
CA PHE A 161 8.34 -2.63 -20.24
C PHE A 161 7.67 -2.24 -21.55
N GLN A 162 6.38 -1.98 -21.55
CA GLN A 162 5.64 -1.51 -22.73
C GLN A 162 6.23 -0.19 -23.25
N THR A 163 6.50 0.77 -22.36
CA THR A 163 7.11 2.07 -22.71
C THR A 163 8.49 1.89 -23.35
N LEU A 164 9.29 0.95 -22.88
CA LEU A 164 10.61 0.64 -23.43
C LEU A 164 10.58 -0.26 -24.65
N GLY A 165 9.41 -0.80 -25.03
CA GLY A 165 9.28 -1.76 -26.13
C GLY A 165 9.79 -3.17 -25.78
N VAL A 166 9.91 -3.52 -24.50
CA VAL A 166 10.30 -4.86 -24.04
C VAL A 166 9.14 -5.84 -24.25
N LYS A 167 9.33 -6.82 -25.11
CA LYS A 167 8.35 -7.88 -25.42
C LYS A 167 8.77 -9.20 -24.78
N HIS A 168 8.68 -9.29 -23.45
CA HIS A 168 9.00 -10.50 -22.71
C HIS A 168 7.89 -11.56 -22.84
N LYS A 169 8.20 -12.80 -22.47
CA LYS A 169 7.23 -13.88 -22.30
C LYS A 169 6.85 -13.97 -20.83
N TYR A 170 5.64 -13.55 -20.50
CA TYR A 170 5.15 -13.66 -19.12
C TYR A 170 5.01 -15.12 -18.69
N VAL A 171 5.46 -15.43 -17.49
CA VAL A 171 5.29 -16.74 -16.84
C VAL A 171 4.63 -16.51 -15.48
N GLU A 172 3.45 -17.10 -15.26
CA GLU A 172 2.83 -17.12 -13.92
C GLU A 172 3.58 -18.12 -13.04
N VAL A 173 3.94 -17.71 -11.84
CA VAL A 173 4.76 -18.48 -10.90
C VAL A 173 4.20 -18.32 -9.50
N ASP A 174 4.17 -19.42 -8.74
CA ASP A 174 3.96 -19.36 -7.30
C ASP A 174 5.17 -18.68 -6.63
N LEU A 175 4.93 -17.71 -5.76
CA LEU A 175 5.97 -16.93 -5.10
C LEU A 175 7.01 -17.80 -4.38
N ALA A 176 6.57 -18.90 -3.75
CA ALA A 176 7.45 -19.83 -3.05
C ALA A 176 8.42 -20.57 -4.00
N THR A 177 8.12 -20.61 -5.30
CA THR A 177 8.92 -21.36 -6.30
C THR A 177 9.83 -20.49 -7.14
N VAL A 178 9.73 -19.15 -7.04
CA VAL A 178 10.50 -18.20 -7.86
C VAL A 178 12.01 -18.49 -7.81
N GLY A 179 12.57 -18.69 -6.60
CA GLY A 179 13.99 -18.97 -6.42
C GLY A 179 14.44 -20.25 -7.14
N SER A 180 13.68 -21.33 -6.99
CA SER A 180 13.99 -22.61 -7.64
C SER A 180 13.87 -22.54 -9.15
N LEU A 181 12.88 -21.82 -9.68
CA LEU A 181 12.70 -21.67 -11.13
C LEU A 181 13.79 -20.79 -11.76
N LEU A 182 14.25 -19.76 -11.04
CA LEU A 182 15.37 -18.94 -11.45
C LEU A 182 16.67 -19.75 -11.46
N GLU A 183 16.93 -20.53 -10.39
CA GLU A 183 18.11 -21.40 -10.28
C GLU A 183 18.18 -22.42 -11.41
N GLN A 184 17.04 -23.03 -11.74
CA GLN A 184 16.91 -24.01 -12.83
C GLN A 184 16.92 -23.37 -14.23
N GLY A 185 16.97 -22.04 -14.35
CA GLY A 185 16.87 -21.33 -15.62
C GLY A 185 15.52 -21.51 -16.31
N ARG A 186 14.45 -21.79 -15.56
CA ARG A 186 13.08 -21.88 -16.07
C ARG A 186 12.44 -20.51 -16.29
N ILE A 187 12.88 -19.50 -15.55
CA ILE A 187 12.64 -18.07 -15.77
C ILE A 187 13.98 -17.37 -15.95
N ASP A 188 14.01 -16.33 -16.78
CA ASP A 188 15.20 -15.55 -17.08
C ASP A 188 15.30 -14.29 -16.23
N GLY A 189 14.17 -13.84 -15.67
CA GLY A 189 14.08 -12.71 -14.75
C GLY A 189 12.79 -12.75 -13.93
N PHE A 190 12.78 -11.99 -12.86
CA PHE A 190 11.62 -11.86 -11.99
C PHE A 190 11.52 -10.44 -11.44
N ILE A 191 10.31 -10.04 -11.06
CA ILE A 191 10.08 -8.77 -10.40
C ILE A 191 10.76 -8.75 -9.03
N THR A 192 11.44 -7.64 -8.75
CA THR A 192 11.89 -7.32 -7.39
C THR A 192 11.26 -5.99 -6.99
N TYR A 193 11.05 -5.80 -5.69
CA TYR A 193 10.56 -4.52 -5.19
C TYR A 193 10.93 -4.30 -3.72
N THR A 194 10.98 -3.03 -3.34
CA THR A 194 11.17 -2.59 -1.98
C THR A 194 9.94 -1.82 -1.49
N ASN A 195 9.88 -1.59 -0.20
CA ASN A 195 8.87 -0.77 0.45
C ASN A 195 9.54 0.26 1.32
N ALA A 196 9.13 1.52 1.18
CA ALA A 196 9.67 2.66 1.94
C ALA A 196 11.18 2.84 1.74
N GLU A 197 11.75 2.32 0.63
CA GLU A 197 13.19 2.27 0.39
C GLU A 197 13.99 1.63 1.56
N ALA A 198 13.33 0.83 2.40
CA ALA A 198 13.88 0.33 3.66
C ALA A 198 13.80 -1.20 3.84
N THR A 199 12.93 -1.88 3.11
CA THR A 199 12.73 -3.33 3.24
C THR A 199 12.25 -3.94 1.93
N THR A 200 12.39 -5.25 1.78
CA THR A 200 11.81 -5.99 0.66
C THR A 200 10.74 -6.99 1.13
N ALA A 201 9.98 -7.55 0.21
CA ALA A 201 8.95 -8.53 0.54
C ALA A 201 9.53 -9.83 1.10
N PRO A 202 8.84 -10.52 2.02
CA PRO A 202 9.29 -11.79 2.57
C PRO A 202 9.66 -12.82 1.50
N TRP A 203 8.85 -13.00 0.47
CA TRP A 203 9.12 -13.96 -0.60
C TRP A 203 10.38 -13.65 -1.43
N ILE A 204 10.78 -12.36 -1.54
CA ILE A 204 12.05 -11.98 -2.20
C ILE A 204 13.23 -12.35 -1.31
N ILE A 205 13.08 -12.22 0.01
CA ILE A 205 14.08 -12.68 0.97
C ILE A 205 14.22 -14.22 0.85
N GLU A 206 13.11 -14.95 0.84
CA GLU A 206 13.08 -16.41 0.65
C GLU A 206 13.74 -16.81 -0.67
N THR A 207 13.44 -16.10 -1.78
CA THR A 207 14.12 -16.28 -3.07
C THR A 207 15.62 -16.18 -2.92
N SER A 208 16.13 -15.19 -2.17
CA SER A 208 17.56 -14.99 -1.95
C SER A 208 18.23 -16.11 -1.14
N LEU A 209 17.47 -16.91 -0.39
CA LEU A 209 18.00 -18.07 0.33
C LEU A 209 18.16 -19.29 -0.57
N VAL A 210 17.38 -19.37 -1.64
CA VAL A 210 17.35 -20.49 -2.57
C VAL A 210 18.32 -20.29 -3.74
N THR A 211 18.45 -19.06 -4.24
CA THR A 211 19.26 -18.74 -5.42
C THR A 211 20.02 -17.42 -5.23
N ASP A 212 21.13 -17.29 -5.92
CA ASP A 212 21.92 -16.07 -5.98
C ASP A 212 21.43 -15.21 -7.16
N PHE A 213 20.83 -14.07 -6.87
CA PHE A 213 20.30 -13.16 -7.89
C PHE A 213 21.00 -11.80 -7.90
N ALA A 214 21.02 -11.18 -9.06
CA ALA A 214 21.48 -9.81 -9.25
C ALA A 214 20.32 -8.89 -9.62
N ILE A 215 20.41 -7.62 -9.23
CA ILE A 215 19.49 -6.61 -9.76
C ILE A 215 19.94 -6.24 -11.17
N LEU A 216 18.98 -6.20 -12.09
CA LEU A 216 19.15 -5.66 -13.43
C LEU A 216 18.59 -4.24 -13.46
N ASN A 217 19.48 -3.25 -13.38
CA ASN A 217 19.07 -1.85 -13.52
C ASN A 217 18.67 -1.51 -14.97
N PRO A 218 17.76 -0.54 -15.17
CA PRO A 218 17.59 0.05 -16.48
C PRO A 218 18.85 0.83 -16.88
N SER A 219 19.20 0.84 -18.18
CA SER A 219 20.31 1.64 -18.69
C SER A 219 19.99 3.15 -18.59
N GLU A 220 20.99 4.01 -18.71
CA GLU A 220 20.81 5.48 -18.70
C GLU A 220 19.83 5.93 -19.79
N GLN A 221 19.88 5.32 -20.98
CA GLN A 221 18.94 5.59 -22.06
C GLN A 221 17.53 5.18 -21.70
N GLU A 222 17.34 4.03 -21.06
CA GLU A 222 16.03 3.56 -20.59
C GLU A 222 15.49 4.46 -19.48
N VAL A 223 16.32 4.89 -18.53
CA VAL A 223 15.97 5.87 -17.49
C VAL A 223 15.48 7.17 -18.11
N LYS A 224 16.17 7.68 -19.14
CA LYS A 224 15.77 8.90 -19.84
C LYS A 224 14.38 8.76 -20.47
N ILE A 225 14.14 7.66 -21.18
CA ILE A 225 12.83 7.39 -21.81
C ILE A 225 11.73 7.28 -20.75
N LEU A 226 11.98 6.53 -19.67
CA LEU A 226 11.01 6.37 -18.58
C LEU A 226 10.63 7.72 -17.95
N LYS A 227 11.62 8.57 -17.66
CA LYS A 227 11.38 9.91 -17.11
C LYS A 227 10.57 10.80 -18.06
N GLN A 228 10.87 10.76 -19.36
CA GLN A 228 10.13 11.51 -20.37
C GLN A 228 8.67 11.08 -20.52
N THR A 229 8.35 9.85 -20.13
CA THR A 229 6.99 9.28 -20.18
C THR A 229 6.28 9.29 -18.82
N GLY A 230 6.79 10.06 -17.85
CA GLY A 230 6.14 10.31 -16.58
C GLY A 230 6.47 9.31 -15.45
N PHE A 231 7.44 8.42 -15.65
CA PHE A 231 7.94 7.61 -14.55
C PHE A 231 8.94 8.40 -13.70
N SER A 232 8.86 8.22 -12.39
CA SER A 232 9.93 8.59 -11.47
C SER A 232 10.93 7.43 -11.33
N ILE A 233 12.18 7.77 -11.03
CA ILE A 233 13.22 6.80 -10.68
C ILE A 233 13.75 7.18 -9.30
N THR A 234 13.83 6.21 -8.42
CA THR A 234 14.51 6.35 -7.11
C THR A 234 15.74 5.47 -7.05
N GLU A 235 16.69 5.87 -6.24
CA GLU A 235 17.88 5.10 -5.95
C GLU A 235 17.72 4.46 -4.56
N VAL A 236 17.81 3.14 -4.50
CA VAL A 236 17.65 2.35 -3.28
C VAL A 236 18.99 1.74 -2.89
N ASP A 237 19.34 1.76 -1.60
CA ASP A 237 20.55 1.13 -1.08
C ASP A 237 20.47 -0.41 -1.27
N PRO A 238 21.43 -1.02 -1.99
CA PRO A 238 21.45 -2.47 -2.21
C PRO A 238 21.55 -3.29 -0.91
N LYS A 239 22.02 -2.72 0.19
CA LYS A 239 22.09 -3.39 1.51
C LYS A 239 20.73 -3.84 2.04
N ILE A 240 19.62 -3.29 1.53
CA ILE A 240 18.25 -3.69 1.89
C ILE A 240 18.00 -5.17 1.59
N PHE A 241 18.66 -5.73 0.57
CA PHE A 241 18.53 -7.14 0.20
C PHE A 241 19.29 -8.10 1.12
N LYS A 242 20.09 -7.59 2.07
CA LYS A 242 20.87 -8.38 3.04
C LYS A 242 21.90 -9.36 2.42
N LYS A 243 21.94 -9.46 1.10
CA LYS A 243 22.92 -10.21 0.30
C LYS A 243 23.42 -9.31 -0.83
N SER A 244 24.55 -9.65 -1.42
CA SER A 244 25.03 -8.94 -2.61
C SER A 244 24.00 -9.09 -3.73
N VAL A 245 23.64 -7.98 -4.36
CA VAL A 245 22.80 -7.94 -5.57
C VAL A 245 23.56 -7.38 -6.76
N TYR A 246 24.90 -7.31 -6.62
CA TYR A 246 25.90 -7.05 -7.67
C TYR A 246 25.77 -5.71 -8.40
N VAL A 247 25.21 -4.71 -7.75
CA VAL A 247 25.15 -3.32 -8.21
C VAL A 247 25.50 -2.38 -7.06
N ASP A 248 26.13 -1.23 -7.38
CA ASP A 248 26.47 -0.22 -6.37
C ASP A 248 25.26 0.57 -5.91
N LYS A 249 24.23 0.66 -6.76
CA LYS A 249 22.94 1.28 -6.51
C LYS A 249 21.83 0.57 -7.25
N VAL A 250 20.66 0.56 -6.67
CA VAL A 250 19.46 -0.04 -7.26
C VAL A 250 18.57 1.08 -7.82
N LEU A 251 18.26 1.05 -9.11
CA LEU A 251 17.39 2.03 -9.78
C LEU A 251 15.99 1.45 -9.97
N TYR A 252 15.02 1.96 -9.22
CA TYR A 252 13.66 1.44 -9.19
C TYR A 252 12.61 2.49 -9.53
N LEU A 253 11.41 2.03 -9.88
CA LEU A 253 10.23 2.82 -10.20
C LEU A 253 9.36 2.96 -8.96
N PRO A 254 9.35 4.11 -8.26
CA PRO A 254 8.51 4.33 -7.10
C PRO A 254 7.06 4.62 -7.51
N PHE A 255 6.11 4.22 -6.67
CA PHE A 255 4.72 4.65 -6.68
C PHE A 255 4.14 4.55 -5.26
N TYR A 256 3.06 5.28 -4.97
CA TYR A 256 2.56 5.45 -3.62
C TYR A 256 1.50 4.42 -3.25
N TYR A 257 1.53 3.96 -2.00
CA TYR A 257 0.49 3.13 -1.40
C TYR A 257 -0.11 3.76 -0.15
N GLY A 258 -1.44 3.65 -0.06
CA GLY A 258 -2.21 4.11 1.10
C GLY A 258 -3.08 3.00 1.70
N PHE A 259 -3.23 3.07 3.01
CA PHE A 259 -4.28 2.37 3.75
C PHE A 259 -5.45 3.34 3.94
N ASN A 260 -6.47 3.22 3.09
CA ASN A 260 -7.52 4.21 2.96
C ASN A 260 -8.84 3.71 3.55
N ILE A 261 -9.32 4.41 4.58
CA ILE A 261 -10.61 4.18 5.21
C ILE A 261 -11.67 5.09 4.59
N GLY A 262 -12.90 4.63 4.55
CA GLY A 262 -14.00 5.35 3.90
C GLY A 262 -14.68 6.40 4.78
N LEU A 263 -15.66 7.10 4.21
CA LEU A 263 -16.43 8.16 4.87
C LEU A 263 -17.36 7.64 5.99
N ASP A 264 -17.54 6.32 6.11
CA ASP A 264 -18.25 5.72 7.24
C ASP A 264 -17.51 5.95 8.58
N MET A 265 -16.19 6.24 8.52
CA MET A 265 -15.44 6.73 9.67
C MET A 265 -15.51 8.26 9.70
N PRO A 266 -15.98 8.88 10.79
CA PRO A 266 -16.12 10.34 10.89
C PRO A 266 -14.80 11.10 10.72
N GLU A 267 -14.90 12.38 10.29
CA GLU A 267 -13.74 13.27 10.18
C GLU A 267 -12.87 13.29 11.44
N ALA A 268 -13.51 13.43 12.61
CA ALA A 268 -12.81 13.51 13.90
C ALA A 268 -12.04 12.24 14.21
N ASP A 269 -12.56 11.08 13.82
CA ASP A 269 -11.94 9.78 14.10
C ASP A 269 -10.77 9.49 13.15
N VAL A 270 -10.88 9.84 11.87
CA VAL A 270 -9.75 9.76 10.93
C VAL A 270 -8.65 10.74 11.33
N TYR A 271 -9.00 11.95 11.74
CA TYR A 271 -8.04 12.92 12.26
C TYR A 271 -7.34 12.38 13.54
N ARG A 272 -8.09 11.78 14.48
CA ARG A 272 -7.54 11.12 15.68
C ARG A 272 -6.60 9.96 15.30
N MET A 273 -7.00 9.13 14.35
CA MET A 273 -6.19 8.02 13.82
C MET A 273 -4.85 8.52 13.29
N LEU A 274 -4.83 9.58 12.48
CA LEU A 274 -3.61 10.15 11.92
C LEU A 274 -2.67 10.70 12.99
N ASN A 275 -3.20 11.37 14.02
CA ASN A 275 -2.40 11.85 15.14
C ASN A 275 -1.79 10.69 15.96
N ILE A 276 -2.53 9.60 16.14
CA ILE A 276 -2.01 8.38 16.79
C ILE A 276 -0.88 7.79 15.96
N ILE A 277 -1.07 7.61 14.66
CA ILE A 277 -0.06 7.07 13.75
C ILE A 277 1.21 7.92 13.77
N GLU A 278 1.09 9.25 13.68
CA GLU A 278 2.22 10.17 13.75
C GLU A 278 3.00 10.02 15.07
N LYS A 279 2.29 10.08 16.19
CA LYS A 279 2.89 9.93 17.53
C LYS A 279 3.59 8.58 17.71
N LYS A 280 3.10 7.54 17.06
CA LYS A 280 3.58 6.16 17.16
C LYS A 280 4.40 5.70 15.96
N ALA A 281 4.75 6.59 15.04
CA ALA A 281 5.48 6.26 13.83
C ALA A 281 6.81 5.53 14.09
N ALA A 282 7.53 5.91 15.17
CA ALA A 282 8.76 5.22 15.57
C ALA A 282 8.51 3.78 16.06
N GLU A 283 7.41 3.54 16.78
CA GLU A 283 6.98 2.21 17.23
C GLU A 283 6.59 1.33 16.03
N LEU A 284 5.81 1.86 15.10
CA LEU A 284 5.45 1.18 13.86
C LEU A 284 6.68 0.81 13.03
N ALA A 285 7.62 1.74 12.83
CA ALA A 285 8.83 1.49 12.07
C ALA A 285 9.78 0.49 12.73
N LYS A 286 9.71 0.33 14.06
CA LYS A 286 10.44 -0.72 14.78
C LYS A 286 9.81 -2.09 14.55
N SER A 287 8.48 -2.17 14.42
CA SER A 287 7.76 -3.43 14.15
C SER A 287 7.82 -3.83 12.67
N ASP A 288 7.80 -2.85 11.77
CA ASP A 288 7.91 -3.07 10.32
C ASP A 288 8.62 -1.87 9.65
N ALA A 289 9.77 -2.13 9.03
CA ALA A 289 10.55 -1.12 8.30
C ALA A 289 9.78 -0.47 7.13
N GLY A 290 8.66 -1.05 6.67
CA GLY A 290 7.74 -0.41 5.74
C GLY A 290 7.17 0.93 6.24
N PHE A 291 7.22 1.21 7.54
CA PHE A 291 6.83 2.50 8.12
C PHE A 291 8.00 3.50 8.25
N ALA A 292 9.17 3.22 7.66
CA ALA A 292 10.34 4.08 7.78
C ALA A 292 10.09 5.50 7.26
N GLN A 293 9.36 5.66 6.15
CA GLN A 293 9.07 6.96 5.55
C GLN A 293 8.14 7.81 6.42
N ILE A 294 7.10 7.25 7.03
CA ILE A 294 6.25 8.01 7.96
C ILE A 294 6.96 8.32 9.28
N LYS A 295 7.90 7.48 9.73
CA LYS A 295 8.77 7.80 10.85
C LYS A 295 9.70 8.97 10.53
N ALA A 296 10.23 9.03 9.31
CA ALA A 296 11.15 10.09 8.89
C ALA A 296 10.40 11.43 8.73
N ASP A 297 9.30 11.42 7.98
CA ASP A 297 8.46 12.59 7.74
C ASP A 297 7.05 12.17 7.27
N MET A 298 6.14 12.02 8.21
CA MET A 298 4.75 11.67 7.90
C MET A 298 4.06 12.78 7.08
N ALA A 299 4.35 14.04 7.36
CA ALA A 299 3.74 15.17 6.66
C ALA A 299 4.12 15.16 5.17
N ALA A 300 5.40 15.00 4.87
CA ALA A 300 5.86 14.89 3.48
C ALA A 300 5.24 13.68 2.76
N MET A 301 5.10 12.52 3.44
CA MET A 301 4.47 11.34 2.85
C MET A 301 3.00 11.59 2.52
N GLN A 302 2.22 12.19 3.45
CA GLN A 302 0.82 12.51 3.17
C GLN A 302 0.71 13.50 2.00
N ARG A 303 1.51 14.56 1.98
CA ARG A 303 1.49 15.55 0.89
C ARG A 303 1.76 14.90 -0.47
N LYS A 304 2.86 14.17 -0.60
CA LYS A 304 3.25 13.50 -1.87
C LYS A 304 2.21 12.46 -2.33
N GLY A 305 1.68 11.66 -1.40
CA GLY A 305 0.65 10.68 -1.71
C GLY A 305 -0.65 11.33 -2.18
N VAL A 306 -1.09 12.42 -1.52
CA VAL A 306 -2.25 13.18 -1.96
C VAL A 306 -2.01 13.79 -3.35
N GLU A 307 -0.87 14.43 -3.58
CA GLU A 307 -0.50 14.98 -4.89
C GLU A 307 -0.56 13.93 -6.01
N ALA A 308 -0.11 12.71 -5.75
CA ALA A 308 -0.09 11.62 -6.73
C ALA A 308 -1.50 11.12 -7.13
N ALA A 309 -2.53 11.32 -6.29
CA ALA A 309 -3.85 10.75 -6.53
C ALA A 309 -5.01 11.75 -6.49
N ILE A 310 -4.77 13.04 -6.22
CA ILE A 310 -5.81 14.06 -6.01
C ILE A 310 -6.74 14.24 -7.21
N GLU A 311 -6.23 14.05 -8.42
CA GLU A 311 -7.02 14.16 -9.65
C GLU A 311 -7.95 12.95 -9.86
N TYR A 312 -7.71 11.85 -9.16
CA TYR A 312 -8.38 10.56 -9.40
C TYR A 312 -9.42 10.23 -8.35
N VAL A 313 -9.10 10.45 -7.08
CA VAL A 313 -9.98 10.17 -5.95
C VAL A 313 -9.95 11.31 -4.93
N PRO A 314 -11.11 11.64 -4.31
CA PRO A 314 -11.19 12.73 -3.34
C PRO A 314 -10.44 12.38 -2.05
N VAL A 315 -10.21 13.40 -1.22
CA VAL A 315 -9.54 13.30 0.08
C VAL A 315 -10.58 13.24 1.19
N HIS A 316 -10.36 12.34 2.15
CA HIS A 316 -11.18 12.26 3.36
C HIS A 316 -11.07 13.56 4.19
N PRO A 317 -12.20 14.12 4.71
CA PRO A 317 -12.16 15.35 5.51
C PRO A 317 -11.17 15.31 6.66
N GLY A 318 -11.02 14.18 7.35
CA GLY A 318 -10.07 14.01 8.45
C GLY A 318 -8.61 14.13 8.03
N LEU A 319 -8.23 13.63 6.83
CA LEU A 319 -6.90 13.83 6.29
C LEU A 319 -6.70 15.30 5.88
N ALA A 320 -7.67 15.91 5.21
CA ALA A 320 -7.57 17.31 4.83
C ALA A 320 -7.41 18.23 6.05
N LYS A 321 -8.15 17.98 7.13
CA LYS A 321 -8.02 18.70 8.41
C LYS A 321 -6.63 18.54 9.01
N TRP A 322 -6.12 17.31 9.09
CA TRP A 322 -4.78 17.03 9.60
C TRP A 322 -3.69 17.73 8.76
N MET A 323 -3.80 17.68 7.44
CA MET A 323 -2.84 18.34 6.54
C MET A 323 -2.88 19.87 6.65
N ARG A 324 -4.06 20.47 6.86
CA ARG A 324 -4.19 21.93 7.11
C ARG A 324 -3.50 22.32 8.39
N GLU A 325 -3.68 21.58 9.47
CA GLU A 325 -3.01 21.83 10.75
C GLU A 325 -1.49 21.73 10.64
N LYS A 326 -0.97 20.80 9.82
CA LYS A 326 0.46 20.68 9.53
C LYS A 326 0.99 21.73 8.53
N GLY A 327 0.13 22.60 7.99
CA GLY A 327 0.53 23.63 7.00
C GLY A 327 0.96 23.05 5.64
N ILE A 328 0.54 21.82 5.31
CA ILE A 328 0.90 21.14 4.07
C ILE A 328 -0.26 20.96 3.08
N TRP A 329 -1.45 21.42 3.42
CA TRP A 329 -2.62 21.42 2.53
C TRP A 329 -2.49 22.54 1.49
N ASP A 330 -2.81 22.23 0.23
CA ASP A 330 -2.91 23.23 -0.82
C ASP A 330 -4.39 23.60 -1.03
N SER A 331 -4.72 24.89 -0.95
CA SER A 331 -6.11 25.38 -1.07
C SER A 331 -6.77 25.03 -2.41
N LYS A 332 -5.97 24.80 -3.49
CA LYS A 332 -6.51 24.33 -4.77
C LYS A 332 -7.21 22.95 -4.66
N TRP A 333 -6.93 22.19 -3.59
CA TRP A 333 -7.53 20.87 -3.33
C TRP A 333 -8.86 20.93 -2.56
N ASP A 334 -9.34 22.13 -2.15
CA ASP A 334 -10.57 22.26 -1.35
C ASP A 334 -11.79 21.63 -2.03
N SER A 335 -11.89 21.74 -3.35
CA SER A 335 -12.95 21.11 -4.13
C SER A 335 -12.83 19.57 -4.22
N ARG A 336 -11.72 19.02 -3.79
CA ARG A 336 -11.42 17.57 -3.81
C ARG A 336 -11.62 16.90 -2.46
N ILE A 337 -12.10 17.63 -1.44
CA ILE A 337 -12.50 17.03 -0.16
C ILE A 337 -13.82 16.29 -0.39
N ALA A 338 -13.87 15.03 0.02
CA ALA A 338 -15.08 14.21 -0.07
C ALA A 338 -16.18 14.75 0.84
N LYS A 339 -17.43 14.63 0.39
CA LYS A 339 -18.63 15.09 1.11
C LYS A 339 -19.46 13.91 1.59
#